data_6572383ca27c660a13211671963e3746
#
_entry.id   6572383ca27c660a13211671963e3746
#
_cell.length_a   1.000
_cell.length_b   1.000
_cell.length_c   1.000
_cell.angle_alpha   90.00
_cell.angle_beta   90.00
_cell.angle_gamma   90.00
#
_symmetry.space_group_name_H-M   'P 1'
#
loop_
_entity.id
_entity.type
_entity.pdbx_description
1 polymer ?
#
loop_
_entity_poly.entity_id
_entity_poly.type
_entity_poly.pdbx_seq_one_letter_code
_entity_poly.pdbx_strand_id
1 'polypeptide(L)'
;MKLYALQGVSWTGIFPPLTWLAGYKPSWFHRDAIAGVTLTAYAIPVSLAYAGLAGLPPQVGIYGYLLGGLGYALIGSSRQLAVGPTSAISLMIAGGVGALAGGDAVRFAQIASLSAFAVALLCLIAWVFKLSILVRLVSDSILVGFKAGAGLTIITSQLPSLFGVA
;
A
#
# COMPACT_ATOMS: atom_id res chain seq x y z
N MET A 1 15.22 28.57 20.75
CA MET A 1 15.88 27.33 20.33
C MET A 1 15.70 26.33 21.48
N LYS A 2 14.59 25.57 21.51
CA LYS A 2 14.29 24.60 22.59
C LYS A 2 14.92 23.28 22.19
N LEU A 3 15.94 22.86 22.95
CA LEU A 3 16.49 21.52 22.95
C LEU A 3 15.36 20.51 23.22
N TYR A 4 14.93 19.76 22.22
CA TYR A 4 14.15 18.56 22.45
C TYR A 4 15.10 17.52 23.03
N ALA A 5 15.14 17.51 24.37
CA ALA A 5 15.77 16.47 25.13
C ALA A 5 15.30 15.11 24.64
N LEU A 6 16.23 14.18 24.56
CA LEU A 6 16.05 12.75 24.33
C LEU A 6 15.09 12.19 25.40
N GLN A 7 13.80 12.37 25.20
CA GLN A 7 12.79 11.63 25.94
C GLN A 7 12.89 10.20 25.46
N GLY A 8 13.13 9.31 26.40
CA GLY A 8 13.31 7.89 26.18
C GLY A 8 12.23 7.35 25.26
N VAL A 9 12.62 6.43 24.38
CA VAL A 9 11.73 5.75 23.42
C VAL A 9 10.52 5.21 24.18
N SER A 10 9.43 5.94 24.13
CA SER A 10 8.18 5.52 24.74
C SER A 10 7.63 4.38 23.91
N TRP A 11 7.33 3.26 24.53
CA TRP A 11 6.67 2.10 23.88
C TRP A 11 5.38 2.50 23.15
N THR A 12 4.72 3.55 23.60
CA THR A 12 3.55 4.15 22.93
C THR A 12 3.88 4.82 21.60
N GLY A 13 5.15 5.23 21.39
CA GLY A 13 5.62 5.75 20.11
C GLY A 13 5.94 4.66 19.09
N ILE A 14 6.31 3.45 19.57
CA ILE A 14 6.60 2.30 18.69
C ILE A 14 5.31 1.55 18.32
N PHE A 15 4.35 1.47 19.26
CA PHE A 15 3.06 0.80 19.07
C PHE A 15 1.90 1.78 19.26
N PRO A 16 1.59 2.59 18.24
CA PRO A 16 0.47 3.53 18.28
C PRO A 16 -0.89 2.92 18.69
N PRO A 17 -1.19 1.63 18.38
CA PRO A 17 -2.41 0.98 18.85
C PRO A 17 -2.63 1.01 20.35
N LEU A 18 -1.58 0.98 21.16
CA LEU A 18 -1.70 1.05 22.61
C LEU A 18 -2.38 2.35 23.10
N THR A 19 -2.20 3.44 22.34
CA THR A 19 -2.77 4.74 22.71
C THR A 19 -4.26 4.83 22.39
N TRP A 20 -4.70 4.28 21.27
CA TRP A 20 -6.11 4.40 20.86
C TRP A 20 -6.97 3.22 21.35
N LEU A 21 -6.39 2.04 21.57
CA LEU A 21 -7.07 0.93 22.22
C LEU A 21 -7.41 1.25 23.70
N ALA A 22 -6.51 1.92 24.41
CA ALA A 22 -6.76 2.34 25.80
C ALA A 22 -7.94 3.31 25.94
N GLY A 23 -8.24 4.08 24.89
CA GLY A 23 -9.37 5.01 24.84
C GLY A 23 -10.60 4.47 24.07
N TYR A 24 -10.60 3.20 23.66
CA TYR A 24 -11.67 2.63 22.84
C TYR A 24 -12.96 2.44 23.64
N LYS A 25 -14.06 2.99 23.10
CA LYS A 25 -15.39 2.87 23.72
C LYS A 25 -16.14 1.70 23.07
N PRO A 26 -16.74 0.78 23.82
CA PRO A 26 -17.51 -0.34 23.27
C PRO A 26 -18.65 0.10 22.32
N SER A 27 -19.20 1.30 22.53
CA SER A 27 -20.23 1.88 21.66
C SER A 27 -19.77 2.16 20.23
N TRP A 28 -18.46 2.20 19.98
CA TRP A 28 -17.89 2.41 18.64
C TRP A 28 -17.79 1.11 17.83
N PHE A 29 -17.79 -0.03 18.52
CA PHE A 29 -17.62 -1.36 17.88
C PHE A 29 -18.61 -1.60 16.72
N HIS A 30 -19.88 -1.26 16.91
CA HIS A 30 -20.89 -1.43 15.86
C HIS A 30 -20.57 -0.61 14.59
N ARG A 31 -20.14 0.63 14.76
CA ARG A 31 -19.75 1.51 13.64
C ARG A 31 -18.48 1.02 12.96
N ASP A 32 -17.49 0.58 13.74
CA ASP A 32 -16.24 0.05 13.23
C ASP A 32 -16.46 -1.27 12.49
N ALA A 33 -17.34 -2.14 12.99
CA ALA A 33 -17.71 -3.38 12.31
C ALA A 33 -18.37 -3.12 10.95
N ILE A 34 -19.30 -2.17 10.86
CA ILE A 34 -19.93 -1.78 9.59
C ILE A 34 -18.87 -1.22 8.64
N ALA A 35 -18.01 -0.32 9.11
CA ALA A 35 -16.93 0.24 8.31
C ALA A 35 -15.98 -0.84 7.81
N GLY A 36 -15.61 -1.81 8.67
CA GLY A 36 -14.77 -2.95 8.32
C GLY A 36 -15.38 -3.84 7.24
N VAL A 37 -16.67 -4.18 7.36
CA VAL A 37 -17.40 -4.96 6.35
C VAL A 37 -17.46 -4.20 5.02
N THR A 38 -17.77 -2.92 5.06
CA THR A 38 -17.82 -2.08 3.84
C THR A 38 -16.45 -2.00 3.17
N LEU A 39 -15.40 -1.78 3.96
CA LEU A 39 -14.03 -1.76 3.44
C LEU A 39 -13.63 -3.11 2.83
N THR A 40 -13.98 -4.21 3.48
CA THR A 40 -13.68 -5.57 3.00
C THR A 40 -14.41 -5.87 1.68
N ALA A 41 -15.67 -5.49 1.57
CA ALA A 41 -16.46 -5.67 0.34
C ALA A 41 -15.83 -4.93 -0.86
N TYR A 42 -15.24 -3.76 -0.63
CA TYR A 42 -14.47 -3.04 -1.63
C TYR A 42 -13.08 -3.64 -1.86
N ALA A 43 -12.38 -4.00 -0.79
CA ALA A 43 -10.98 -4.42 -0.83
C ALA A 43 -10.77 -5.75 -1.56
N ILE A 44 -11.68 -6.71 -1.41
CA ILE A 44 -11.57 -8.03 -2.06
C ILE A 44 -11.50 -7.90 -3.59
N PRO A 45 -12.49 -7.35 -4.30
CA PRO A 45 -12.43 -7.26 -5.75
C PRO A 45 -11.26 -6.41 -6.24
N VAL A 46 -10.94 -5.33 -5.53
CA VAL A 46 -9.81 -4.45 -5.89
C VAL A 46 -8.47 -5.17 -5.74
N SER A 47 -8.28 -5.94 -4.68
CA SER A 47 -7.03 -6.67 -4.46
C SER A 47 -6.82 -7.77 -5.49
N LEU A 48 -7.88 -8.48 -5.88
CA LEU A 48 -7.86 -9.49 -6.95
C LEU A 48 -7.49 -8.85 -8.29
N ALA A 49 -8.16 -7.74 -8.63
CA ALA A 49 -7.92 -7.02 -9.88
C ALA A 49 -6.46 -6.50 -9.96
N TYR A 50 -5.94 -5.93 -8.89
CA TYR A 50 -4.58 -5.39 -8.89
C TYR A 50 -3.49 -6.47 -8.86
N ALA A 51 -3.76 -7.65 -8.27
CA ALA A 51 -2.87 -8.78 -8.43
C ALA A 51 -2.82 -9.26 -9.88
N GLY A 52 -3.97 -9.34 -10.56
CA GLY A 52 -4.03 -9.65 -11.98
C GLY A 52 -3.29 -8.63 -12.85
N LEU A 53 -3.48 -7.33 -12.58
CA LEU A 53 -2.72 -6.26 -13.25
C LEU A 53 -1.20 -6.36 -13.03
N ALA A 54 -0.79 -6.86 -11.87
CA ALA A 54 0.62 -7.08 -11.56
C ALA A 54 1.20 -8.34 -12.22
N GLY A 55 0.37 -9.18 -12.87
CA GLY A 55 0.78 -10.48 -13.40
C GLY A 55 0.94 -11.57 -12.34
N LEU A 56 0.36 -11.37 -11.16
CA LEU A 56 0.40 -12.31 -10.04
C LEU A 56 -0.93 -13.08 -9.91
N PRO A 57 -0.91 -14.28 -9.33
CA PRO A 57 -2.14 -15.00 -9.00
C PRO A 57 -3.06 -14.12 -8.11
N PRO A 58 -4.38 -14.11 -8.36
CA PRO A 58 -5.31 -13.22 -7.65
C PRO A 58 -5.26 -13.35 -6.12
N GLN A 59 -5.01 -14.55 -5.62
CA GLN A 59 -4.91 -14.83 -4.18
C GLN A 59 -3.80 -14.01 -3.49
N VAL A 60 -2.71 -13.73 -4.20
CA VAL A 60 -1.58 -12.93 -3.68
C VAL A 60 -2.04 -11.52 -3.34
N GLY A 61 -2.98 -10.96 -4.10
CA GLY A 61 -3.58 -9.66 -3.82
C GLY A 61 -4.31 -9.61 -2.48
N ILE A 62 -5.09 -10.66 -2.18
CA ILE A 62 -5.81 -10.75 -0.89
C ILE A 62 -4.80 -10.86 0.27
N TYR A 63 -3.80 -11.72 0.15
CA TYR A 63 -2.78 -11.87 1.18
C TYR A 63 -1.98 -10.58 1.38
N GLY A 64 -1.61 -9.91 0.28
CA GLY A 64 -0.91 -8.64 0.34
C GLY A 64 -1.73 -7.54 1.03
N TYR A 65 -3.03 -7.46 0.72
CA TYR A 65 -3.93 -6.51 1.36
C TYR A 65 -4.11 -6.81 2.85
N LEU A 66 -4.33 -8.09 3.20
CA LEU A 66 -4.53 -8.52 4.58
C LEU A 66 -3.27 -8.27 5.44
N LEU A 67 -2.12 -8.75 4.97
CA LEU A 67 -0.85 -8.61 5.70
C LEU A 67 -0.40 -7.16 5.78
N GLY A 68 -0.56 -6.40 4.69
CA GLY A 68 -0.26 -4.97 4.68
C GLY A 68 -1.17 -4.18 5.62
N GLY A 69 -2.47 -4.48 5.63
CA GLY A 69 -3.44 -3.88 6.52
C GLY A 69 -3.17 -4.21 8.00
N LEU A 70 -2.90 -5.48 8.32
CA LEU A 70 -2.53 -5.91 9.67
C LEU A 70 -1.21 -5.28 10.13
N GLY A 71 -0.19 -5.27 9.27
CA GLY A 71 1.08 -4.62 9.56
C GLY A 71 0.89 -3.13 9.84
N TYR A 72 0.08 -2.44 9.03
CA TYR A 72 -0.22 -1.04 9.26
C TYR A 72 -1.05 -0.82 10.53
N ALA A 73 -2.00 -1.70 10.83
CA ALA A 73 -2.79 -1.62 12.06
C ALA A 73 -1.92 -1.72 13.32
N LEU A 74 -0.81 -2.48 13.27
CA LEU A 74 0.11 -2.67 14.39
C LEU A 74 1.13 -1.53 14.55
N ILE A 75 1.59 -0.92 13.45
CA ILE A 75 2.72 0.02 13.47
C ILE A 75 2.31 1.41 12.96
N GLY A 76 1.20 1.49 12.23
CA GLY A 76 0.75 2.73 11.59
C GLY A 76 0.35 3.81 12.58
N SER A 77 0.69 5.05 12.27
CA SER A 77 0.42 6.21 13.12
C SER A 77 -0.94 6.88 12.83
N SER A 78 -1.52 6.67 11.66
CA SER A 78 -2.78 7.31 11.26
C SER A 78 -3.97 6.34 11.37
N ARG A 79 -5.04 6.78 12.02
CA ARG A 79 -6.29 6.03 12.12
C ARG A 79 -7.15 6.11 10.85
N GLN A 80 -6.84 7.02 9.96
CA GLN A 80 -7.66 7.34 8.79
C GLN A 80 -7.07 6.81 7.49
N LEU A 81 -5.85 6.29 7.53
CA LEU A 81 -5.16 5.78 6.35
C LEU A 81 -5.45 4.30 6.17
N ALA A 82 -6.04 3.94 5.05
CA ALA A 82 -6.11 2.55 4.59
C ALA A 82 -4.94 2.27 3.64
N VAL A 83 -4.18 1.23 3.93
CA VAL A 83 -3.06 0.77 3.11
C VAL A 83 -3.52 -0.39 2.25
N GLY A 84 -3.28 -0.31 0.96
CA GLY A 84 -3.66 -1.36 0.01
C GLY A 84 -2.88 -1.26 -1.30
N PRO A 85 -3.02 -2.23 -2.20
CA PRO A 85 -2.40 -2.20 -3.50
C PRO A 85 -2.94 -1.03 -4.33
N THR A 86 -2.13 -0.57 -5.28
CA THR A 86 -2.52 0.48 -6.22
C THR A 86 -2.25 0.01 -7.65
N SER A 87 -3.10 0.44 -8.58
CA SER A 87 -2.96 0.10 -9.99
C SER A 87 -1.62 0.54 -10.60
N ALA A 88 -1.14 1.73 -10.22
CA ALA A 88 0.14 2.24 -10.72
C ALA A 88 1.32 1.33 -10.32
N ILE A 89 1.39 0.92 -9.04
CA ILE A 89 2.44 0.01 -8.57
C ILE A 89 2.29 -1.37 -9.23
N SER A 90 1.05 -1.87 -9.37
CA SER A 90 0.78 -3.15 -10.03
C SER A 90 1.28 -3.17 -11.47
N LEU A 91 1.02 -2.14 -12.24
CA LEU A 91 1.51 -2.00 -13.62
C LEU A 91 3.04 -1.86 -13.68
N MET A 92 3.65 -1.16 -12.73
CA MET A 92 5.12 -1.08 -12.64
C MET A 92 5.74 -2.46 -12.35
N ILE A 93 5.11 -3.27 -11.51
CA ILE A 93 5.55 -4.64 -11.24
C ILE A 93 5.42 -5.48 -12.51
N ALA A 94 4.26 -5.43 -13.18
CA ALA A 94 4.04 -6.18 -14.41
C ALA A 94 5.10 -5.86 -15.47
N GLY A 95 5.38 -4.58 -15.71
CA GLY A 95 6.35 -4.13 -16.71
C GLY A 95 7.80 -4.42 -16.31
N GLY A 96 8.19 -4.08 -15.09
CA GLY A 96 9.56 -4.23 -14.62
C GLY A 96 9.95 -5.68 -14.34
N VAL A 97 9.13 -6.41 -13.59
CA VAL A 97 9.39 -7.80 -13.23
C VAL A 97 9.13 -8.74 -14.41
N GLY A 98 8.09 -8.44 -15.22
CA GLY A 98 7.74 -9.25 -16.38
C GLY A 98 8.88 -9.36 -17.39
N ALA A 99 9.55 -8.24 -17.67
CA ALA A 99 10.71 -8.21 -18.55
C ALA A 99 11.89 -9.08 -18.05
N LEU A 100 12.09 -9.16 -16.72
CA LEU A 100 13.16 -9.92 -16.10
C LEU A 100 12.82 -11.41 -15.93
N ALA A 101 11.54 -11.74 -15.83
CA ALA A 101 11.08 -13.11 -15.61
C ALA A 101 11.13 -13.97 -16.88
N GLY A 102 11.08 -13.35 -18.07
CA GLY A 102 11.16 -14.07 -19.34
C GLY A 102 10.02 -15.07 -19.57
N GLY A 103 8.84 -14.83 -19.01
CA GLY A 103 7.66 -15.68 -19.15
C GLY A 103 7.56 -16.82 -18.12
N ASP A 104 8.53 -17.00 -17.23
CA ASP A 104 8.48 -17.98 -16.15
C ASP A 104 7.74 -17.43 -14.93
N ALA A 105 6.57 -18.05 -14.61
CA ALA A 105 5.73 -17.63 -13.49
C ALA A 105 6.38 -17.80 -12.12
N VAL A 106 7.21 -18.82 -11.93
CA VAL A 106 7.92 -19.06 -10.66
C VAL A 106 8.98 -17.99 -10.47
N ARG A 107 9.76 -17.74 -11.51
CA ARG A 107 10.80 -16.70 -11.53
C ARG A 107 10.17 -15.31 -11.34
N PHE A 108 9.00 -15.07 -11.94
CA PHE A 108 8.24 -13.83 -11.74
C PHE A 108 7.91 -13.60 -10.25
N ALA A 109 7.34 -14.61 -9.59
CA ALA A 109 6.97 -14.52 -8.18
C ALA A 109 8.21 -14.30 -7.28
N GLN A 110 9.32 -14.94 -7.59
CA GLN A 110 10.59 -14.76 -6.85
C GLN A 110 11.12 -13.34 -6.99
N ILE A 111 11.19 -12.81 -8.22
CA ILE A 111 11.67 -11.44 -8.47
C ILE A 111 10.71 -10.41 -7.85
N ALA A 112 9.40 -10.62 -7.94
CA ALA A 112 8.42 -9.75 -7.31
C ALA A 112 8.58 -9.71 -5.80
N SER A 113 8.79 -10.86 -5.16
CA SER A 113 9.03 -10.95 -3.71
C SER A 113 10.33 -10.27 -3.30
N LEU A 114 11.40 -10.46 -4.07
CA LEU A 114 12.69 -9.80 -3.84
C LEU A 114 12.57 -8.27 -4.00
N SER A 115 11.83 -7.82 -5.01
CA SER A 115 11.56 -6.40 -5.24
C SER A 115 10.77 -5.78 -4.07
N ALA A 116 9.77 -6.49 -3.55
CA ALA A 116 9.00 -6.05 -2.39
C ALA A 116 9.90 -5.92 -1.15
N PHE A 117 10.80 -6.87 -0.93
CA PHE A 117 11.77 -6.81 0.16
C PHE A 117 12.75 -5.64 -0.01
N ALA A 118 13.26 -5.43 -1.22
CA ALA A 118 14.15 -4.30 -1.51
C ALA A 118 13.46 -2.95 -1.27
N VAL A 119 12.19 -2.80 -1.68
CA VAL A 119 11.39 -1.59 -1.41
C VAL A 119 11.17 -1.40 0.09
N ALA A 120 10.87 -2.46 0.84
CA ALA A 120 10.73 -2.39 2.29
C ALA A 120 12.02 -1.91 2.97
N LEU A 121 13.17 -2.41 2.53
CA LEU A 121 14.49 -1.99 3.01
C LEU A 121 14.75 -0.51 2.69
N LEU A 122 14.46 -0.07 1.47
CA LEU A 122 14.58 1.34 1.08
C LEU A 122 13.68 2.25 1.92
N CYS A 123 12.44 1.82 2.18
CA CYS A 123 11.51 2.56 3.04
C CYS A 123 12.05 2.65 4.48
N LEU A 124 12.66 1.57 5.00
CA LEU A 124 13.28 1.57 6.32
C LEU A 124 14.46 2.55 6.38
N ILE A 125 15.33 2.53 5.38
CA ILE A 125 16.44 3.47 5.23
C ILE A 125 15.91 4.91 5.18
N ALA A 126 14.90 5.16 4.35
CA ALA A 126 14.26 6.47 4.22
C ALA A 126 13.66 6.96 5.55
N TRP A 127 13.11 6.06 6.34
CA TRP A 127 12.59 6.38 7.67
C TRP A 127 13.73 6.75 8.66
N VAL A 128 14.81 5.95 8.69
CA VAL A 128 15.98 6.22 9.57
C VAL A 128 16.60 7.57 9.25
N PHE A 129 16.78 7.90 7.99
CA PHE A 129 17.33 9.18 7.54
C PHE A 129 16.32 10.34 7.52
N LYS A 130 15.07 10.09 7.96
CA LYS A 130 13.99 11.09 7.96
C LYS A 130 13.78 11.77 6.60
N LEU A 131 13.95 11.00 5.51
CA LEU A 131 13.82 11.49 4.15
C LEU A 131 12.39 11.95 3.79
N SER A 132 11.42 11.77 4.68
CA SER A 132 10.07 12.33 4.55
C SER A 132 10.05 13.84 4.33
N ILE A 133 11.12 14.54 4.72
CA ILE A 133 11.28 15.97 4.43
C ILE A 133 11.37 16.24 2.92
N LEU A 134 11.92 15.29 2.14
CA LEU A 134 12.03 15.41 0.69
C LEU A 134 10.66 15.34 0.01
N VAL A 135 9.69 14.65 0.60
CA VAL A 135 8.32 14.57 0.08
C VAL A 135 7.65 15.94 0.08
N ARG A 136 8.04 16.82 1.00
CA ARG A 136 7.54 18.20 1.06
C ARG A 136 8.03 19.08 -0.09
N LEU A 137 9.06 18.64 -0.83
CA LEU A 137 9.56 19.32 -2.03
C LEU A 137 8.72 18.98 -3.27
N VAL A 138 7.91 17.92 -3.20
CA VAL A 138 7.00 17.56 -4.27
C VAL A 138 5.79 18.48 -4.19
N SER A 139 5.60 19.30 -5.22
CA SER A 139 4.45 20.21 -5.26
C SER A 139 3.14 19.44 -5.47
N ASP A 140 2.04 19.98 -4.96
CA ASP A 140 0.70 19.41 -5.15
C ASP A 140 0.35 19.28 -6.64
N SER A 141 0.82 20.20 -7.48
CA SER A 141 0.63 20.16 -8.93
C SER A 141 1.25 18.92 -9.56
N ILE A 142 2.43 18.48 -9.10
CA ILE A 142 3.09 17.25 -9.57
C ILE A 142 2.24 16.04 -9.16
N LEU A 143 1.72 16.01 -7.94
CA LEU A 143 0.86 14.94 -7.47
C LEU A 143 -0.45 14.85 -8.25
N VAL A 144 -1.06 15.99 -8.59
CA VAL A 144 -2.28 16.04 -9.40
C VAL A 144 -1.98 15.54 -10.82
N GLY A 145 -0.89 16.00 -11.44
CA GLY A 145 -0.45 15.53 -12.75
C GLY A 145 -0.18 14.02 -12.79
N PHE A 146 0.50 13.49 -11.77
CA PHE A 146 0.74 12.06 -11.63
C PHE A 146 -0.57 11.26 -11.54
N LYS A 147 -1.51 11.71 -10.70
CA LYS A 147 -2.83 11.07 -10.56
C LYS A 147 -3.62 11.06 -11.87
N ALA A 148 -3.60 12.18 -12.59
CA ALA A 148 -4.27 12.29 -13.88
C ALA A 148 -3.63 11.37 -14.93
N GLY A 149 -2.31 11.34 -15.02
CA GLY A 149 -1.58 10.43 -15.91
C GLY A 149 -1.83 8.96 -15.60
N ALA A 150 -1.77 8.59 -14.32
CA ALA A 150 -2.11 7.24 -13.88
C ALA A 150 -3.55 6.86 -14.22
N GLY A 151 -4.51 7.77 -14.04
CA GLY A 151 -5.91 7.56 -14.41
C GLY A 151 -6.08 7.31 -15.91
N LEU A 152 -5.45 8.10 -16.76
CA LEU A 152 -5.47 7.91 -18.22
C LEU A 152 -4.83 6.56 -18.62
N THR A 153 -3.72 6.19 -18.02
CA THR A 153 -3.06 4.91 -18.27
C THR A 153 -3.97 3.73 -17.91
N ILE A 154 -4.68 3.81 -16.78
CA ILE A 154 -5.64 2.78 -16.37
C ILE A 154 -6.79 2.70 -17.36
N ILE A 155 -7.39 3.83 -17.75
CA ILE A 155 -8.49 3.85 -18.72
C ILE A 155 -8.04 3.19 -20.02
N THR A 156 -6.92 3.60 -20.58
CA THR A 156 -6.41 3.05 -21.84
C THR A 156 -6.08 1.57 -21.75
N SER A 157 -5.53 1.11 -20.63
CA SER A 157 -5.22 -0.31 -20.41
C SER A 157 -6.45 -1.19 -20.23
N GLN A 158 -7.57 -0.64 -19.76
CA GLN A 158 -8.82 -1.38 -19.58
C GLN A 158 -9.76 -1.35 -20.78
N LEU A 159 -9.52 -0.45 -21.76
CA LEU A 159 -10.34 -0.36 -22.96
C LEU A 159 -10.45 -1.69 -23.73
N PRO A 160 -9.37 -2.44 -23.99
CA PRO A 160 -9.47 -3.72 -24.69
C PRO A 160 -10.39 -4.70 -23.94
N SER A 161 -10.24 -4.80 -22.62
CA SER A 161 -11.08 -5.68 -21.80
C SER A 161 -12.56 -5.24 -21.80
N LEU A 162 -12.82 -3.93 -21.82
CA LEU A 162 -14.18 -3.38 -21.86
C LEU A 162 -14.87 -3.69 -23.19
N PHE A 163 -14.12 -3.64 -24.30
CA PHE A 163 -14.64 -3.94 -25.64
C PHE A 163 -14.54 -5.42 -26.01
N GLY A 164 -14.08 -6.29 -25.10
CA GLY A 164 -13.92 -7.72 -25.36
C GLY A 164 -12.88 -8.06 -26.42
N VAL A 165 -11.95 -7.14 -26.69
CA VAL A 165 -10.84 -7.33 -27.62
C VAL A 165 -9.61 -7.66 -26.77
N ALA A 166 -9.16 -8.92 -26.82
CA ALA A 166 -7.94 -9.38 -26.15
C ALA A 166 -6.79 -9.46 -27.13
#